data_69022166a50135ef3f8117c82190c0f3
#
_entry.id   69022166a50135ef3f8117c82190c0f3
#
_cell.length_a   1.000
_cell.length_b   1.000
_cell.length_c   1.000
_cell.angle_alpha   90.00
_cell.angle_beta   90.00
_cell.angle_gamma   90.00
#
_symmetry.space_group_name_H-M   'P 1'
#
loop_
_entity.id
_entity.type
_entity.pdbx_description
1 polymer ?
#
loop_
_entity_poly.entity_id
_entity_poly.type
_entity_poly.pdbx_seq_one_letter_code
_entity_poly.pdbx_strand_id
1 'polypeptide(L)'
;DLGRSRGLGDVYKRQSLGLDNATQEEVEKAALTARAHEFISLLPESYETKVGERGYGLSGGQRQRIALARAILRKPRVLILDDALSAVDASTEEEIRNELQAVMKNMTTLIITNRAPTIELCDEVVFIENGSVKAQGTHTELIDNIESYKSLFLENESLDTQK
;
A
#
# COMPACT_ATOMS: atom_id res chain seq x y z
N ASP A 1 22.15 -15.53 26.48
CA ASP A 1 20.77 -15.25 26.86
C ASP A 1 19.91 -14.94 25.63
N LEU A 2 19.59 -16.01 24.88
CA LEU A 2 18.83 -15.97 23.60
C LEU A 2 17.32 -16.19 23.81
N GLY A 3 16.81 -15.94 25.01
CA GLY A 3 15.48 -16.33 25.45
C GLY A 3 14.43 -15.23 25.45
N ARG A 4 14.65 -14.08 24.84
CA ARG A 4 13.56 -13.13 24.64
C ARG A 4 12.97 -13.31 23.25
N SER A 5 11.89 -14.07 23.18
CA SER A 5 10.98 -14.08 22.04
C SER A 5 10.72 -12.64 21.66
N ARG A 6 11.21 -12.25 20.49
CA ARG A 6 10.88 -10.94 19.93
C ARG A 6 9.39 -10.94 19.67
N GLY A 7 8.63 -10.41 20.64
CA GLY A 7 7.19 -10.30 20.54
C GLY A 7 6.83 -9.50 19.30
N LEU A 8 6.49 -10.21 18.25
CA LEU A 8 5.80 -9.67 17.07
C LEU A 8 4.36 -9.28 17.43
N GLY A 9 4.14 -8.91 18.69
CA GLY A 9 2.85 -8.94 19.32
C GLY A 9 2.08 -7.63 19.32
N ASP A 10 2.68 -6.49 19.14
CA ASP A 10 1.97 -5.23 19.17
C ASP A 10 2.02 -4.47 17.84
N VAL A 11 0.99 -3.68 17.56
CA VAL A 11 0.86 -2.90 16.32
C VAL A 11 1.96 -1.86 16.23
N TYR A 12 2.30 -1.21 17.35
CA TYR A 12 3.36 -0.21 17.41
C TYR A 12 4.72 -0.80 17.01
N LYS A 13 5.13 -1.91 17.63
CA LYS A 13 6.39 -2.58 17.28
C LYS A 13 6.41 -3.08 15.85
N ARG A 14 5.27 -3.48 15.30
CA ARG A 14 5.16 -3.85 13.88
C ARG A 14 5.34 -2.65 12.97
N GLN A 15 4.81 -1.50 13.34
CA GLN A 15 4.98 -0.27 12.54
C GLN A 15 6.40 0.28 12.65
N SER A 16 6.99 0.32 13.84
CA SER A 16 8.35 0.81 14.07
C SER A 16 9.46 -0.19 13.71
N LEU A 17 9.12 -1.39 13.19
CA LEU A 17 10.10 -2.43 12.90
C LEU A 17 11.20 -1.92 11.95
N GLY A 18 12.41 -1.73 12.49
CA GLY A 18 13.56 -1.23 11.75
C GLY A 18 13.82 0.29 11.89
N LEU A 19 13.09 0.96 12.81
CA LEU A 19 13.37 2.33 13.26
C LEU A 19 13.37 2.33 14.80
N ASP A 20 14.54 2.14 15.39
CA ASP A 20 14.68 2.08 16.86
C ASP A 20 14.34 3.41 17.54
N ASN A 21 14.18 4.52 16.78
CA ASN A 21 13.99 5.88 17.26
C ASN A 21 12.73 6.57 16.70
N ALA A 22 11.77 5.85 16.10
CA ALA A 22 10.54 6.50 15.62
C ALA A 22 9.72 7.00 16.81
N THR A 23 9.30 8.27 16.75
CA THR A 23 8.41 8.85 17.76
C THR A 23 6.98 8.33 17.56
N GLN A 24 6.17 8.38 18.64
CA GLN A 24 4.75 8.06 18.56
C GLN A 24 4.03 8.90 17.50
N GLU A 25 4.33 10.19 17.42
CA GLU A 25 3.75 11.11 16.43
C GLU A 25 4.08 10.69 14.98
N GLU A 26 5.31 10.26 14.71
CA GLU A 26 5.70 9.77 13.38
C GLU A 26 4.95 8.46 13.00
N VAL A 27 4.78 7.57 13.97
CA VAL A 27 4.01 6.32 13.78
C VAL A 27 2.55 6.63 13.48
N GLU A 28 1.92 7.51 14.26
CA GLU A 28 0.54 7.92 14.06
C GLU A 28 0.34 8.62 12.72
N LYS A 29 1.24 9.50 12.32
CA LYS A 29 1.20 10.17 11.01
C LYS A 29 1.28 9.17 9.86
N ALA A 30 2.18 8.19 9.93
CA ALA A 30 2.29 7.15 8.92
C ALA A 30 1.02 6.28 8.88
N ALA A 31 0.44 5.98 10.04
CA ALA A 31 -0.81 5.23 10.15
C ALA A 31 -2.01 6.00 9.58
N LEU A 32 -2.08 7.32 9.78
CA LEU A 32 -3.10 8.19 9.19
C LEU A 32 -3.01 8.17 7.66
N THR A 33 -1.81 8.35 7.10
CA THR A 33 -1.59 8.29 5.65
C THR A 33 -2.03 6.94 5.04
N ALA A 34 -1.84 5.84 5.76
CA ALA A 34 -2.26 4.51 5.31
C ALA A 34 -3.70 4.14 5.73
N ARG A 35 -4.48 5.08 6.26
CA ARG A 35 -5.82 4.84 6.82
C ARG A 35 -5.86 3.69 7.83
N ALA A 36 -4.77 3.50 8.55
CA ALA A 36 -4.65 2.46 9.58
C ALA A 36 -5.01 2.98 10.96
N HIS A 37 -4.88 4.27 11.22
CA HIS A 37 -5.11 4.90 12.52
C HIS A 37 -6.52 4.63 13.07
N GLU A 38 -7.54 4.74 12.21
CA GLU A 38 -8.95 4.61 12.61
C GLU A 38 -9.21 3.25 13.25
N PHE A 39 -8.84 2.15 12.58
CA PHE A 39 -9.08 0.82 13.16
C PHE A 39 -8.12 0.47 14.29
N ILE A 40 -6.87 0.99 14.27
CA ILE A 40 -5.91 0.78 15.35
C ILE A 40 -6.43 1.42 16.65
N SER A 41 -6.98 2.63 16.57
CA SER A 41 -7.54 3.35 17.72
C SER A 41 -8.74 2.64 18.34
N LEU A 42 -9.43 1.78 17.60
CA LEU A 42 -10.55 0.97 18.07
C LEU A 42 -10.14 -0.36 18.71
N LEU A 43 -8.86 -0.74 18.62
CA LEU A 43 -8.35 -1.94 19.27
C LEU A 43 -8.27 -1.74 20.80
N PRO A 44 -8.39 -2.81 21.61
CA PRO A 44 -8.47 -2.73 23.08
C PRO A 44 -7.33 -1.92 23.73
N GLU A 45 -6.11 -2.05 23.23
CA GLU A 45 -4.92 -1.33 23.70
C GLU A 45 -4.37 -0.39 22.64
N SER A 46 -5.20 -0.01 21.63
CA SER A 46 -4.79 0.86 20.50
C SER A 46 -3.47 0.38 19.88
N TYR A 47 -2.46 1.24 19.79
CA TYR A 47 -1.15 0.94 19.23
C TYR A 47 -0.36 -0.12 20.01
N GLU A 48 -0.65 -0.33 21.29
CA GLU A 48 -0.01 -1.34 22.15
C GLU A 48 -0.69 -2.72 22.06
N THR A 49 -1.79 -2.81 21.30
CA THR A 49 -2.53 -4.06 21.13
C THR A 49 -1.62 -5.15 20.56
N LYS A 50 -1.54 -6.28 21.26
CA LYS A 50 -0.80 -7.45 20.80
C LYS A 50 -1.59 -8.15 19.70
N VAL A 51 -1.10 -8.09 18.47
CA VAL A 51 -1.64 -8.87 17.35
C VAL A 51 -0.89 -10.19 17.25
N GLY A 52 -1.61 -11.31 17.21
CA GLY A 52 -1.04 -12.65 17.18
C GLY A 52 -0.08 -12.87 16.00
N GLU A 53 0.58 -14.03 15.98
CA GLU A 53 1.48 -14.40 14.88
C GLU A 53 0.79 -14.23 13.52
N ARG A 54 1.51 -13.64 12.55
CA ARG A 54 1.02 -13.32 11.20
C ARG A 54 -0.19 -12.38 11.14
N GLY A 55 -0.50 -11.62 12.23
CA GLY A 55 -1.63 -10.68 12.25
C GLY A 55 -2.98 -11.36 12.40
N TYR A 56 -3.05 -12.52 13.06
CA TYR A 56 -4.31 -13.13 13.44
C TYR A 56 -5.19 -12.12 14.21
N GLY A 57 -6.44 -11.97 13.78
CA GLY A 57 -7.36 -10.95 14.31
C GLY A 57 -7.49 -9.69 13.45
N LEU A 58 -6.62 -9.49 12.45
CA LEU A 58 -6.72 -8.40 11.48
C LEU A 58 -7.24 -8.92 10.13
N SER A 59 -8.06 -8.11 9.44
CA SER A 59 -8.47 -8.39 8.06
C SER A 59 -7.27 -8.29 7.09
N GLY A 60 -7.43 -8.79 5.86
CA GLY A 60 -6.43 -8.66 4.81
C GLY A 60 -6.07 -7.20 4.54
N GLY A 61 -7.07 -6.34 4.37
CA GLY A 61 -6.89 -4.91 4.15
C GLY A 61 -6.25 -4.19 5.33
N GLN A 62 -6.59 -4.57 6.59
CA GLN A 62 -5.92 -4.02 7.77
C GLN A 62 -4.44 -4.37 7.81
N ARG A 63 -4.07 -5.61 7.45
CA ARG A 63 -2.65 -6.01 7.35
C ARG A 63 -1.91 -5.24 6.26
N GLN A 64 -2.52 -5.04 5.08
CA GLN A 64 -1.94 -4.25 4.00
C GLN A 64 -1.72 -2.79 4.41
N ARG A 65 -2.70 -2.15 5.05
CA ARG A 65 -2.59 -0.78 5.56
C ARG A 65 -1.48 -0.62 6.61
N ILE A 66 -1.31 -1.57 7.52
CA ILE A 66 -0.18 -1.57 8.46
C ILE A 66 1.15 -1.73 7.73
N ALA A 67 1.23 -2.62 6.73
CA ALA A 67 2.46 -2.79 5.95
C ALA A 67 2.84 -1.51 5.18
N LEU A 68 1.85 -0.83 4.60
CA LEU A 68 2.01 0.46 3.94
C LEU A 68 2.49 1.54 4.91
N ALA A 69 1.85 1.67 6.09
CA ALA A 69 2.27 2.62 7.13
C ALA A 69 3.74 2.41 7.54
N ARG A 70 4.16 1.16 7.69
CA ARG A 70 5.56 0.81 7.99
C ARG A 70 6.53 1.21 6.89
N ALA A 71 6.14 1.03 5.63
CA ALA A 71 6.96 1.43 4.50
C ALA A 71 7.15 2.95 4.44
N ILE A 72 6.06 3.71 4.65
CA ILE A 72 6.06 5.18 4.66
C ILE A 72 6.86 5.72 5.85
N LEU A 73 6.68 5.14 7.04
CA LEU A 73 7.37 5.55 8.28
C LEU A 73 8.90 5.59 8.12
N ARG A 74 9.44 4.67 7.32
CA ARG A 74 10.89 4.60 7.03
C ARG A 74 11.42 5.76 6.20
N LYS A 75 10.55 6.60 5.63
CA LYS A 75 10.91 7.72 4.75
C LYS A 75 11.95 7.28 3.68
N PRO A 76 11.68 6.21 2.93
CA PRO A 76 12.64 5.63 2.01
C PRO A 76 12.92 6.59 0.84
N ARG A 77 14.10 6.49 0.23
CA ARG A 77 14.37 7.17 -1.04
C ARG A 77 13.66 6.51 -2.23
N VAL A 78 13.44 5.21 -2.13
CA VAL A 78 12.71 4.40 -3.12
C VAL A 78 11.65 3.60 -2.38
N LEU A 79 10.39 3.77 -2.76
CA LEU A 79 9.23 3.03 -2.25
C LEU A 79 8.79 2.03 -3.31
N ILE A 80 8.64 0.76 -2.95
CA ILE A 80 8.10 -0.29 -3.84
C ILE A 80 6.76 -0.75 -3.27
N LEU A 81 5.72 -0.64 -4.08
CA LEU A 81 4.35 -1.07 -3.78
C LEU A 81 3.96 -2.19 -4.76
N ASP A 82 3.94 -3.43 -4.28
CA ASP A 82 3.52 -4.60 -5.05
C ASP A 82 2.13 -5.01 -4.60
N ASP A 83 1.12 -4.69 -5.43
CA ASP A 83 -0.31 -4.95 -5.18
C ASP A 83 -0.78 -4.56 -3.76
N ALA A 84 -0.23 -3.45 -3.25
CA ALA A 84 -0.27 -3.09 -1.83
C ALA A 84 -1.68 -2.75 -1.30
N LEU A 85 -2.68 -2.57 -2.19
CA LEU A 85 -4.05 -2.17 -1.85
C LEU A 85 -5.10 -3.19 -2.32
N SER A 86 -4.72 -4.37 -2.79
CA SER A 86 -5.64 -5.35 -3.39
C SER A 86 -6.72 -5.89 -2.46
N ALA A 87 -6.48 -5.91 -1.16
CA ALA A 87 -7.45 -6.37 -0.16
C ALA A 87 -8.16 -5.21 0.57
N VAL A 88 -8.01 -3.98 0.08
CA VAL A 88 -8.65 -2.77 0.60
C VAL A 88 -9.92 -2.48 -0.22
N ASP A 89 -10.97 -2.03 0.42
CA ASP A 89 -12.20 -1.60 -0.27
C ASP A 89 -11.97 -0.30 -1.09
N ALA A 90 -12.77 -0.10 -2.14
CA ALA A 90 -12.58 0.97 -3.10
C ALA A 90 -12.58 2.38 -2.47
N SER A 91 -13.43 2.63 -1.48
CA SER A 91 -13.50 3.95 -0.84
C SER A 91 -12.26 4.24 0.01
N THR A 92 -11.81 3.26 0.79
CA THR A 92 -10.57 3.36 1.57
C THR A 92 -9.34 3.44 0.65
N GLU A 93 -9.33 2.70 -0.46
CA GLU A 93 -8.26 2.78 -1.47
C GLU A 93 -8.14 4.19 -2.06
N GLU A 94 -9.26 4.82 -2.42
CA GLU A 94 -9.28 6.20 -2.94
C GLU A 94 -8.68 7.19 -1.92
N GLU A 95 -9.08 7.08 -0.67
CA GLU A 95 -8.53 7.92 0.39
C GLU A 95 -7.02 7.73 0.57
N ILE A 96 -6.56 6.47 0.58
CA ILE A 96 -5.12 6.15 0.66
C ILE A 96 -4.36 6.73 -0.53
N ARG A 97 -4.89 6.61 -1.75
CA ARG A 97 -4.26 7.16 -2.95
C ARG A 97 -4.05 8.68 -2.85
N ASN A 98 -5.08 9.40 -2.40
CA ASN A 98 -5.02 10.84 -2.23
C ASN A 98 -3.91 11.26 -1.23
N GLU A 99 -3.78 10.54 -0.11
CA GLU A 99 -2.73 10.78 0.88
C GLU A 99 -1.34 10.39 0.34
N LEU A 100 -1.25 9.27 -0.38
CA LEU A 100 0.01 8.80 -0.97
C LEU A 100 0.59 9.78 -1.99
N GLN A 101 -0.22 10.47 -2.77
CA GLN A 101 0.24 11.49 -3.71
C GLN A 101 1.16 12.52 -3.05
N ALA A 102 0.80 12.99 -1.85
CA ALA A 102 1.60 13.96 -1.12
C ALA A 102 2.94 13.37 -0.63
N VAL A 103 2.92 12.09 -0.24
CA VAL A 103 4.12 11.39 0.25
C VAL A 103 5.08 11.06 -0.89
N MET A 104 4.54 10.64 -2.04
CA MET A 104 5.31 10.21 -3.22
C MET A 104 6.09 11.35 -3.88
N LYS A 105 5.65 12.61 -3.77
CA LYS A 105 6.31 13.79 -4.38
C LYS A 105 7.80 13.92 -4.09
N ASN A 106 8.27 13.36 -2.98
CA ASN A 106 9.66 13.50 -2.53
C ASN A 106 10.45 12.18 -2.56
N MET A 107 9.93 11.15 -3.25
CA MET A 107 10.59 9.86 -3.34
C MET A 107 10.36 9.21 -4.70
N THR A 108 11.29 8.35 -5.13
CA THR A 108 11.05 7.49 -6.28
C THR A 108 10.10 6.37 -5.86
N THR A 109 8.97 6.22 -6.56
CA THR A 109 8.00 5.17 -6.24
C THR A 109 7.84 4.23 -7.43
N LEU A 110 7.98 2.93 -7.18
CA LEU A 110 7.67 1.86 -8.12
C LEU A 110 6.39 1.18 -7.66
N ILE A 111 5.35 1.20 -8.51
CA ILE A 111 4.07 0.59 -8.22
C ILE A 111 3.85 -0.57 -9.21
N ILE A 112 3.57 -1.75 -8.69
CA ILE A 112 3.19 -2.92 -9.48
C ILE A 112 1.70 -3.12 -9.26
N THR A 113 0.89 -2.91 -10.31
CA THR A 113 -0.57 -2.96 -10.23
C THR A 113 -1.19 -3.15 -11.61
N ASN A 114 -2.43 -3.63 -11.63
CA ASN A 114 -3.29 -3.65 -12.82
C ASN A 114 -4.54 -2.76 -12.67
N ARG A 115 -4.57 -1.89 -11.65
CA ARG A 115 -5.70 -1.04 -11.32
C ARG A 115 -5.54 0.34 -11.94
N ALA A 116 -6.44 0.74 -12.85
CA ALA A 116 -6.39 2.02 -13.54
C ALA A 116 -6.26 3.22 -12.59
N PRO A 117 -7.07 3.36 -11.50
CA PRO A 117 -6.96 4.50 -10.61
C PRO A 117 -5.60 4.64 -9.91
N THR A 118 -4.89 3.52 -9.72
CA THR A 118 -3.54 3.54 -9.11
C THR A 118 -2.48 3.89 -10.16
N ILE A 119 -2.67 3.46 -11.41
CA ILE A 119 -1.77 3.77 -12.53
C ILE A 119 -1.82 5.27 -12.86
N GLU A 120 -2.98 5.92 -12.74
CA GLU A 120 -3.15 7.36 -12.94
C GLU A 120 -2.30 8.23 -12.00
N LEU A 121 -1.81 7.66 -10.88
CA LEU A 121 -0.88 8.35 -9.98
C LEU A 121 0.56 8.37 -10.51
N CYS A 122 0.87 7.56 -11.52
CA CYS A 122 2.23 7.37 -12.00
C CYS A 122 2.56 8.37 -13.12
N ASP A 123 3.78 8.89 -13.09
CA ASP A 123 4.30 9.75 -14.15
C ASP A 123 4.59 8.94 -15.42
N GLU A 124 4.95 7.68 -15.27
CA GLU A 124 5.35 6.77 -16.35
C GLU A 124 4.92 5.35 -16.05
N VAL A 125 4.55 4.61 -17.07
CA VAL A 125 4.12 3.21 -17.01
C VAL A 125 5.03 2.35 -17.86
N VAL A 126 5.47 1.22 -17.32
CA VAL A 126 6.15 0.16 -18.07
C VAL A 126 5.19 -1.01 -18.18
N PHE A 127 4.69 -1.26 -19.39
CA PHE A 127 3.80 -2.37 -19.67
C PHE A 127 4.60 -3.64 -19.99
N ILE A 128 4.37 -4.67 -19.17
CA ILE A 128 5.03 -5.97 -19.29
C ILE A 128 4.01 -7.00 -19.76
N GLU A 129 4.31 -7.69 -20.85
CA GLU A 129 3.51 -8.76 -21.41
C GLU A 129 4.40 -9.96 -21.74
N ASN A 130 3.98 -11.17 -21.36
CA ASN A 130 4.74 -12.42 -21.59
C ASN A 130 6.21 -12.36 -21.12
N GLY A 131 6.46 -11.72 -19.96
CA GLY A 131 7.78 -11.60 -19.36
C GLY A 131 8.73 -10.60 -20.03
N SER A 132 8.22 -9.78 -20.95
CA SER A 132 9.01 -8.78 -21.68
C SER A 132 8.35 -7.41 -21.62
N VAL A 133 9.17 -6.33 -21.63
CA VAL A 133 8.66 -4.96 -21.77
C VAL A 133 8.07 -4.80 -23.15
N LYS A 134 6.78 -4.55 -23.22
CA LYS A 134 6.00 -4.36 -24.45
C LYS A 134 5.95 -2.90 -24.88
N ALA A 135 5.77 -2.01 -23.91
CA ALA A 135 5.67 -0.57 -24.13
C ALA A 135 6.06 0.20 -22.87
N GLN A 136 6.40 1.47 -23.04
CA GLN A 136 6.70 2.41 -21.97
C GLN A 136 6.21 3.80 -22.39
N GLY A 137 5.60 4.54 -21.46
CA GLY A 137 5.05 5.88 -21.69
C GLY A 137 4.04 6.26 -20.61
N THR A 138 3.31 7.33 -20.81
CA THR A 138 2.21 7.73 -19.93
C THR A 138 1.03 6.76 -20.07
N HIS A 139 0.16 6.71 -19.04
CA HIS A 139 -1.05 5.90 -19.10
C HIS A 139 -1.91 6.23 -20.33
N THR A 140 -2.09 7.52 -20.64
CA THR A 140 -2.88 7.98 -21.80
C THR A 140 -2.26 7.52 -23.11
N GLU A 141 -0.94 7.68 -23.30
CA GLU A 141 -0.27 7.21 -24.52
C GLU A 141 -0.40 5.72 -24.73
N LEU A 142 -0.32 4.93 -23.66
CA LEU A 142 -0.46 3.47 -23.76
C LEU A 142 -1.90 3.03 -24.06
N ILE A 143 -2.90 3.68 -23.47
CA ILE A 143 -4.33 3.43 -23.76
C ILE A 143 -4.64 3.72 -25.21
N ASP A 144 -4.12 4.81 -25.77
CA ASP A 144 -4.41 5.24 -27.13
C ASP A 144 -3.72 4.37 -28.19
N ASN A 145 -2.53 3.83 -27.89
CA ASN A 145 -1.67 3.22 -28.89
C ASN A 145 -1.49 1.69 -28.74
N ILE A 146 -1.82 1.10 -27.58
CA ILE A 146 -1.55 -0.32 -27.31
C ILE A 146 -2.84 -1.05 -26.96
N GLU A 147 -3.39 -1.79 -27.92
CA GLU A 147 -4.67 -2.50 -27.77
C GLU A 147 -4.66 -3.52 -26.63
N SER A 148 -3.55 -4.30 -26.46
CA SER A 148 -3.43 -5.27 -25.37
C SER A 148 -3.35 -4.60 -24.00
N TYR A 149 -2.84 -3.37 -23.91
CA TYR A 149 -2.88 -2.57 -22.68
C TYR A 149 -4.29 -2.07 -22.39
N LYS A 150 -4.98 -1.55 -23.39
CA LYS A 150 -6.36 -1.05 -23.27
C LYS A 150 -7.33 -2.16 -22.83
N SER A 151 -7.18 -3.37 -23.36
CA SER A 151 -8.06 -4.51 -23.03
C SER A 151 -8.00 -4.89 -21.54
N LEU A 152 -6.86 -4.69 -20.85
CA LEU A 152 -6.74 -4.96 -19.42
C LEU A 152 -7.74 -4.16 -18.57
N PHE A 153 -8.11 -2.95 -19.00
CA PHE A 153 -8.98 -2.05 -18.24
C PHE A 153 -10.45 -2.23 -18.63
N LEU A 154 -10.73 -2.53 -19.90
CA LEU A 154 -12.10 -2.80 -20.37
C LEU A 154 -12.67 -4.10 -19.76
N GLU A 155 -11.84 -5.12 -19.53
CA GLU A 155 -12.25 -6.34 -18.84
C GLU A 155 -12.54 -6.13 -17.36
N ASN A 156 -11.78 -5.26 -16.69
CA ASN A 156 -11.96 -4.96 -15.27
C ASN A 156 -13.25 -4.16 -15.00
N GLU A 157 -13.62 -3.21 -15.85
CA GLU A 157 -14.88 -2.45 -15.72
C GLU A 157 -16.12 -3.35 -15.85
N SER A 158 -16.04 -4.44 -16.64
CA SER A 158 -17.14 -5.39 -16.81
C SER A 158 -17.33 -6.30 -15.59
N LEU A 159 -16.32 -6.53 -14.78
CA LEU A 159 -16.38 -7.37 -13.57
C LEU A 159 -16.90 -6.59 -12.35
N ASP A 160 -16.65 -5.29 -12.26
CA ASP A 160 -17.12 -4.45 -11.15
C ASP A 160 -18.60 -4.05 -11.28
N THR A 161 -19.18 -4.15 -12.48
CA THR A 161 -20.62 -3.86 -12.73
C THR A 161 -21.54 -5.03 -12.37
N GLN A 162 -21.02 -6.19 -11.98
CA GLN A 162 -21.80 -7.41 -11.65
C GLN A 162 -21.83 -7.74 -10.13
N LYS A 163 -21.38 -6.83 -9.28
CA LYS A 163 -21.52 -6.92 -7.82
C LYS A 163 -22.43 -5.83 -7.30
#